data_fa1d306af81143c99a0701731da65554
#
_entry.id   fa1d306af81143c99a0701731da65554
#
_cell.length_a   1.000
_cell.length_b   1.000
_cell.length_c   1.000
_cell.angle_alpha   90.00
_cell.angle_beta   90.00
_cell.angle_gamma   90.00
#
_symmetry.space_group_name_H-M   'P 1'
#
loop_
_entity.id
_entity.type
_entity.pdbx_description
1 polymer ?
#
loop_
_entity_poly.entity_id
_entity_poly.type
_entity_poly.pdbx_seq_one_letter_code
_entity_poly.pdbx_strand_id
1 'polypeptide(L)'
;MPEQNPMQSTAGSSSPTVSKSTILMSGLLVDVYGLEELAPLRPTAVSVLWLYHGRGRAKEDMGAFASRIVSQHNAAATSSPATKRGLIAVAFDQRNHGSRLVSDKANESWRGGNERHAVDMYAMVAGMVSDTSGLMDVVEGYLKSELGGGAGAGEWRALVGEERMVGGVVIIGCPDYMALMSDRAQRSKLATFSAEDAGASFLGSRDFPPDLVAACLRHDPKGILFGTGSVPTSAVAEAAEQQRLRGLLDARVRGKKFLVCSGGDDKLVPYSKAKPFVDFFQEATRTWYADGGVVFENIVYEGVGHAFSEGMIEDSCRFLLDVVNGAAEKGAESRSKI
;
A
#
# COMPACT_ATOMS: atom_id res chain seq x y z
N MET A 1 4.42 27.14 -2.50
CA MET A 1 5.62 26.42 -2.94
C MET A 1 5.12 25.14 -3.60
N PRO A 2 5.55 24.75 -4.80
CA PRO A 2 5.22 23.43 -5.30
C PRO A 2 5.79 22.40 -4.32
N GLU A 3 4.96 21.48 -3.85
CA GLU A 3 5.40 20.38 -2.99
C GLU A 3 6.50 19.61 -3.70
N GLN A 4 7.66 19.50 -3.06
CA GLN A 4 8.75 18.69 -3.60
C GLN A 4 8.25 17.25 -3.76
N ASN A 5 8.55 16.65 -4.91
CA ASN A 5 8.21 15.25 -5.15
C ASN A 5 8.87 14.39 -4.05
N PRO A 6 8.11 13.71 -3.19
CA PRO A 6 8.67 12.87 -2.14
C PRO A 6 9.55 11.73 -2.70
N MET A 7 9.40 11.41 -3.99
CA MET A 7 10.21 10.41 -4.70
C MET A 7 11.46 11.00 -5.37
N GLN A 8 11.60 12.33 -5.45
CA GLN A 8 12.78 12.97 -6.07
C GLN A 8 14.05 12.94 -5.21
N SER A 9 13.92 12.70 -3.90
CA SER A 9 15.09 12.52 -3.02
C SER A 9 15.93 11.28 -3.36
N THR A 10 15.41 10.37 -4.19
CA THR A 10 16.12 9.15 -4.64
C THR A 10 16.97 9.36 -5.91
N ALA A 11 16.91 10.52 -6.52
CA ALA A 11 17.62 10.83 -7.78
C ALA A 11 19.15 11.02 -7.63
N GLY A 12 19.69 10.90 -6.42
CA GLY A 12 21.14 11.11 -6.13
C GLY A 12 22.02 9.86 -6.10
N SER A 13 21.47 8.64 -6.09
CA SER A 13 22.25 7.41 -6.18
C SER A 13 22.07 6.79 -7.56
N SER A 14 23.15 6.44 -8.24
CA SER A 14 23.16 5.64 -9.46
C SER A 14 22.64 4.23 -9.12
N SER A 15 21.33 4.09 -8.95
CA SER A 15 20.72 2.77 -8.82
C SER A 15 20.96 2.00 -10.11
N PRO A 16 21.34 0.72 -10.04
CA PRO A 16 21.48 -0.12 -11.24
C PRO A 16 20.15 -0.05 -12.02
N THR A 17 20.24 0.22 -13.30
CA THR A 17 19.06 0.30 -14.17
C THR A 17 18.63 -1.14 -14.47
N VAL A 18 17.39 -1.52 -14.15
CA VAL A 18 16.77 -2.76 -14.61
C VAL A 18 15.98 -2.50 -15.89
N SER A 19 15.70 -3.56 -16.65
CA SER A 19 14.84 -3.46 -17.84
C SER A 19 13.47 -2.87 -17.48
N LYS A 20 12.91 -2.08 -18.39
CA LYS A 20 11.57 -1.52 -18.29
C LYS A 20 10.83 -1.73 -19.60
N SER A 21 9.67 -2.35 -19.53
CA SER A 21 8.72 -2.49 -20.66
C SER A 21 7.39 -1.87 -20.27
N THR A 22 6.74 -1.15 -21.18
CA THR A 22 5.37 -0.66 -20.99
C THR A 22 4.43 -1.54 -21.81
N ILE A 23 3.56 -2.29 -21.15
CA ILE A 23 2.67 -3.28 -21.74
C ILE A 23 1.22 -2.80 -21.60
N LEU A 24 0.45 -2.91 -22.68
CA LEU A 24 -0.99 -2.66 -22.64
C LEU A 24 -1.69 -3.89 -22.07
N MET A 25 -2.15 -3.79 -20.81
CA MET A 25 -2.87 -4.86 -20.11
C MET A 25 -4.28 -4.39 -19.76
N SER A 26 -5.30 -5.06 -20.27
CA SER A 26 -6.73 -4.74 -19.98
C SER A 26 -7.08 -3.26 -20.16
N GLY A 27 -6.48 -2.59 -21.15
CA GLY A 27 -6.70 -1.15 -21.42
C GLY A 27 -5.87 -0.21 -20.56
N LEU A 28 -4.94 -0.71 -19.73
CA LEU A 28 -4.04 0.06 -18.89
C LEU A 28 -2.61 -0.01 -19.42
N LEU A 29 -1.91 1.12 -19.42
CA LEU A 29 -0.45 1.14 -19.69
C LEU A 29 0.27 0.77 -18.39
N VAL A 30 0.81 -0.46 -18.35
CA VAL A 30 1.49 -1.02 -17.18
C VAL A 30 2.99 -1.03 -17.43
N ASP A 31 3.75 -0.34 -16.61
CA ASP A 31 5.20 -0.41 -16.60
C ASP A 31 5.64 -1.65 -15.83
N VAL A 32 6.45 -2.50 -16.49
CA VAL A 32 7.00 -3.74 -15.91
C VAL A 32 8.51 -3.58 -15.82
N TYR A 33 9.06 -3.76 -14.63
CA TYR A 33 10.47 -3.64 -14.32
C TYR A 33 11.07 -5.00 -13.99
N GLY A 34 12.22 -5.32 -14.58
CA GLY A 34 12.96 -6.55 -14.29
C GLY A 34 12.55 -7.76 -15.14
N LEU A 35 11.82 -7.56 -16.23
CA LEU A 35 11.33 -8.67 -17.05
C LEU A 35 12.46 -9.40 -17.80
N GLU A 36 13.43 -8.66 -18.38
CA GLU A 36 14.55 -9.24 -19.11
C GLU A 36 15.52 -9.99 -18.19
N GLU A 37 15.63 -9.56 -16.94
CA GLU A 37 16.49 -10.19 -15.92
C GLU A 37 15.98 -11.57 -15.49
N LEU A 38 14.73 -11.92 -15.78
CA LEU A 38 14.20 -13.26 -15.48
C LEU A 38 14.81 -14.32 -16.41
N ALA A 39 15.14 -13.99 -17.66
CA ALA A 39 15.63 -14.95 -18.65
C ALA A 39 16.93 -15.67 -18.20
N PRO A 40 17.97 -14.98 -17.72
CA PRO A 40 19.18 -15.65 -17.22
C PRO A 40 18.95 -16.36 -15.85
N LEU A 41 18.01 -15.89 -15.02
CA LEU A 41 17.74 -16.50 -13.72
C LEU A 41 16.98 -17.82 -13.82
N ARG A 42 16.17 -18.02 -14.88
CA ARG A 42 15.31 -19.20 -15.08
C ARG A 42 14.54 -19.61 -13.81
N PRO A 43 13.79 -18.68 -13.20
CA PRO A 43 13.11 -18.97 -11.95
C PRO A 43 11.99 -19.98 -12.14
N THR A 44 11.68 -20.77 -11.11
CA THR A 44 10.50 -21.67 -11.12
C THR A 44 9.22 -20.95 -10.71
N ALA A 45 9.35 -19.81 -10.05
CA ALA A 45 8.25 -18.94 -9.66
C ALA A 45 8.69 -17.47 -9.70
N VAL A 46 7.75 -16.57 -9.98
CA VAL A 46 7.98 -15.12 -10.03
C VAL A 46 7.03 -14.42 -9.08
N SER A 47 7.60 -13.62 -8.19
CA SER A 47 6.82 -12.68 -7.36
C SER A 47 6.59 -11.40 -8.15
N VAL A 48 5.38 -10.88 -8.10
CA VAL A 48 5.01 -9.60 -8.72
C VAL A 48 4.79 -8.57 -7.62
N LEU A 49 5.63 -7.54 -7.60
CA LEU A 49 5.50 -6.40 -6.69
C LEU A 49 4.65 -5.31 -7.36
N TRP A 50 3.47 -5.06 -6.83
CA TRP A 50 2.59 -4.00 -7.30
C TRP A 50 2.96 -2.68 -6.63
N LEU A 51 3.26 -1.66 -7.43
CA LEU A 51 3.67 -0.33 -6.97
C LEU A 51 2.60 0.71 -7.32
N TYR A 52 2.24 1.52 -6.34
CA TYR A 52 1.22 2.54 -6.47
C TYR A 52 1.78 3.91 -6.10
N HIS A 53 1.69 4.84 -7.03
CA HIS A 53 2.07 6.23 -6.81
C HIS A 53 1.06 6.96 -5.91
N GLY A 54 1.49 8.05 -5.28
CA GLY A 54 0.60 8.91 -4.50
C GLY A 54 -0.31 9.79 -5.37
N ARG A 55 -1.31 10.43 -4.74
CA ARG A 55 -2.16 11.42 -5.41
C ARG A 55 -1.34 12.56 -6.00
N GLY A 56 -1.68 12.98 -7.22
CA GLY A 56 -0.96 14.02 -7.96
C GLY A 56 0.36 13.55 -8.58
N ARG A 57 0.59 12.24 -8.64
CA ARG A 57 1.79 11.58 -9.19
C ARG A 57 1.43 10.68 -10.37
N ALA A 58 2.42 9.98 -10.92
CA ALA A 58 2.25 9.04 -12.03
C ALA A 58 3.09 7.78 -11.80
N LYS A 59 2.82 6.74 -12.57
CA LYS A 59 3.51 5.44 -12.47
C LYS A 59 5.03 5.54 -12.66
N GLU A 60 5.49 6.54 -13.41
CA GLU A 60 6.91 6.79 -13.65
C GLU A 60 7.68 7.10 -12.35
N ASP A 61 7.02 7.69 -11.35
CA ASP A 61 7.63 7.97 -10.04
C ASP A 61 8.03 6.69 -9.28
N MET A 62 7.47 5.54 -9.66
CA MET A 62 7.79 4.25 -9.03
C MET A 62 9.08 3.63 -9.57
N GLY A 63 9.63 4.13 -10.70
CA GLY A 63 10.73 3.50 -11.41
C GLY A 63 12.02 3.36 -10.61
N ALA A 64 12.39 4.39 -9.84
CA ALA A 64 13.60 4.36 -9.01
C ALA A 64 13.52 3.29 -7.92
N PHE A 65 12.39 3.20 -7.22
CA PHE A 65 12.15 2.18 -6.20
C PHE A 65 12.08 0.79 -6.81
N ALA A 66 11.36 0.62 -7.94
CA ALA A 66 11.29 -0.63 -8.67
C ALA A 66 12.68 -1.15 -9.07
N SER A 67 13.50 -0.29 -9.67
CA SER A 67 14.87 -0.64 -10.08
C SER A 67 15.72 -1.06 -8.89
N ARG A 68 15.64 -0.32 -7.77
CA ARG A 68 16.42 -0.62 -6.57
C ARG A 68 16.08 -2.01 -6.01
N ILE A 69 14.79 -2.31 -5.79
CA ILE A 69 14.40 -3.57 -5.15
C ILE A 69 14.62 -4.78 -6.05
N VAL A 70 14.32 -4.67 -7.36
CA VAL A 70 14.55 -5.74 -8.32
C VAL A 70 16.04 -6.04 -8.47
N SER A 71 16.89 -5.00 -8.54
CA SER A 71 18.36 -5.18 -8.60
C SER A 71 18.90 -5.86 -7.35
N GLN A 72 18.45 -5.46 -6.16
CA GLN A 72 18.88 -6.06 -4.90
C GLN A 72 18.49 -7.54 -4.83
N HIS A 73 17.26 -7.88 -5.26
CA HIS A 73 16.80 -9.27 -5.30
C HIS A 73 17.64 -10.11 -6.26
N ASN A 74 17.84 -9.62 -7.49
CA ASN A 74 18.57 -10.34 -8.52
C ASN A 74 20.05 -10.52 -8.17
N ALA A 75 20.69 -9.53 -7.54
CA ALA A 75 22.05 -9.67 -7.03
C ALA A 75 22.16 -10.75 -5.94
N ALA A 76 21.19 -10.84 -5.04
CA ALA A 76 21.13 -11.89 -4.03
C ALA A 76 20.86 -13.28 -4.64
N ALA A 77 19.99 -13.37 -5.65
CA ALA A 77 19.64 -14.61 -6.34
C ALA A 77 20.82 -15.20 -7.11
N THR A 78 21.68 -14.37 -7.71
CA THR A 78 22.89 -14.83 -8.39
C THR A 78 23.95 -15.38 -7.42
N SER A 79 23.96 -14.89 -6.19
CA SER A 79 24.92 -15.31 -5.15
C SER A 79 24.50 -16.59 -4.42
N SER A 80 23.23 -16.99 -4.49
CA SER A 80 22.69 -18.16 -3.83
C SER A 80 21.77 -18.96 -4.75
N PRO A 81 22.24 -20.04 -5.38
CA PRO A 81 21.46 -20.86 -6.32
C PRO A 81 20.19 -21.50 -5.72
N ALA A 82 20.02 -21.41 -4.40
CA ALA A 82 18.86 -21.98 -3.70
C ALA A 82 17.56 -21.17 -3.93
N THR A 83 17.66 -19.92 -4.37
CA THR A 83 16.49 -19.03 -4.59
C THR A 83 16.00 -19.18 -6.03
N LYS A 84 15.10 -20.13 -6.28
CA LYS A 84 14.46 -20.33 -7.60
C LYS A 84 13.28 -19.37 -7.84
N ARG A 85 13.24 -18.22 -7.16
CA ARG A 85 12.17 -17.24 -7.25
C ARG A 85 12.67 -15.95 -7.89
N GLY A 86 12.03 -15.51 -8.97
CA GLY A 86 12.27 -14.22 -9.59
C GLY A 86 11.43 -13.11 -8.94
N LEU A 87 11.83 -11.87 -9.14
CA LEU A 87 11.07 -10.68 -8.73
C LEU A 87 10.97 -9.72 -9.91
N ILE A 88 9.75 -9.28 -10.20
CA ILE A 88 9.47 -8.15 -11.07
C ILE A 88 8.64 -7.14 -10.29
N ALA A 89 8.70 -5.87 -10.71
CA ALA A 89 7.82 -4.84 -10.19
C ALA A 89 6.93 -4.31 -11.32
N VAL A 90 5.69 -3.97 -10.98
CA VAL A 90 4.71 -3.42 -11.93
C VAL A 90 4.09 -2.16 -11.37
N ALA A 91 3.86 -1.16 -12.23
CA ALA A 91 3.22 0.09 -11.88
C ALA A 91 2.27 0.53 -13.00
N PHE A 92 1.12 1.08 -12.64
CA PHE A 92 0.20 1.69 -13.58
C PHE A 92 -0.40 2.97 -12.99
N ASP A 93 -0.88 3.86 -13.86
CA ASP A 93 -1.51 5.09 -13.40
C ASP A 93 -2.85 4.82 -12.72
N GLN A 94 -3.02 5.35 -11.52
CA GLN A 94 -4.29 5.33 -10.82
C GLN A 94 -5.35 6.13 -11.61
N ARG A 95 -6.61 5.89 -11.33
CA ARG A 95 -7.72 6.62 -11.98
C ARG A 95 -7.54 8.13 -11.78
N ASN A 96 -7.75 8.88 -12.84
CA ASN A 96 -7.58 10.33 -12.93
C ASN A 96 -6.12 10.82 -12.68
N HIS A 97 -5.10 9.98 -12.95
CA HIS A 97 -3.68 10.35 -12.84
C HIS A 97 -2.89 9.92 -14.08
N GLY A 98 -1.74 10.55 -14.31
CA GLY A 98 -0.82 10.23 -15.40
C GLY A 98 -1.52 10.14 -16.76
N SER A 99 -1.36 9.01 -17.45
CA SER A 99 -2.00 8.73 -18.74
C SER A 99 -3.53 8.63 -18.69
N ARG A 100 -4.12 8.57 -17.49
CA ARG A 100 -5.57 8.47 -17.26
C ARG A 100 -6.18 9.76 -16.70
N LEU A 101 -5.45 10.87 -16.72
CA LEU A 101 -5.90 12.16 -16.20
C LEU A 101 -7.06 12.70 -17.04
N VAL A 102 -8.17 13.03 -16.38
CA VAL A 102 -9.38 13.61 -16.97
C VAL A 102 -9.65 14.99 -16.37
N SER A 103 -9.40 15.17 -15.08
CA SER A 103 -9.70 16.40 -14.36
C SER A 103 -8.68 16.67 -13.26
N ASP A 104 -7.84 17.69 -13.43
CA ASP A 104 -6.91 18.15 -12.39
C ASP A 104 -7.65 18.55 -11.13
N LYS A 105 -8.81 19.21 -11.27
CA LYS A 105 -9.62 19.67 -10.14
C LYS A 105 -10.07 18.53 -9.23
N ALA A 106 -10.36 17.34 -9.75
CA ALA A 106 -10.76 16.20 -8.95
C ALA A 106 -9.61 15.65 -8.07
N ASN A 107 -8.35 16.00 -8.40
CA ASN A 107 -7.18 15.68 -7.59
C ASN A 107 -6.87 16.74 -6.52
N GLU A 108 -7.59 17.86 -6.50
CA GLU A 108 -7.37 18.92 -5.53
C GLU A 108 -8.03 18.62 -4.17
N SER A 109 -7.55 19.36 -3.14
CA SER A 109 -8.20 19.37 -1.82
C SER A 109 -9.42 20.28 -1.82
N TRP A 110 -10.21 20.29 -0.73
CA TRP A 110 -11.27 21.29 -0.53
C TRP A 110 -10.75 22.72 -0.64
N ARG A 111 -9.53 23.00 -0.11
CA ARG A 111 -8.88 24.31 -0.22
C ARG A 111 -8.48 24.64 -1.66
N GLY A 112 -8.19 23.65 -2.48
CA GLY A 112 -7.96 23.77 -3.92
C GLY A 112 -9.24 23.86 -4.76
N GLY A 113 -10.41 23.88 -4.10
CA GLY A 113 -11.71 24.05 -4.74
C GLY A 113 -12.39 22.77 -5.18
N ASN A 114 -11.91 21.60 -4.79
CA ASN A 114 -12.62 20.35 -5.02
C ASN A 114 -13.65 20.11 -3.91
N GLU A 115 -14.90 20.43 -4.16
CA GLU A 115 -15.99 20.23 -3.20
C GLU A 115 -16.26 18.75 -2.90
N ARG A 116 -15.86 17.82 -3.78
CA ARG A 116 -16.02 16.37 -3.63
C ARG A 116 -14.75 15.67 -3.16
N HIS A 117 -13.80 16.40 -2.57
CA HIS A 117 -12.47 15.87 -2.22
C HIS A 117 -12.51 14.50 -1.53
N ALA A 118 -13.38 14.29 -0.55
CA ALA A 118 -13.46 13.00 0.14
C ALA A 118 -13.92 11.85 -0.78
N VAL A 119 -14.92 12.12 -1.63
CA VAL A 119 -15.45 11.12 -2.57
C VAL A 119 -14.40 10.78 -3.63
N ASP A 120 -13.79 11.80 -4.26
CA ASP A 120 -12.81 11.60 -5.34
C ASP A 120 -11.56 10.88 -4.84
N MET A 121 -11.08 11.24 -3.64
CA MET A 121 -9.92 10.57 -3.04
C MET A 121 -10.21 9.12 -2.67
N TYR A 122 -11.39 8.82 -2.13
CA TYR A 122 -11.81 7.45 -1.87
C TYR A 122 -11.94 6.65 -3.17
N ALA A 123 -12.60 7.23 -4.19
CA ALA A 123 -12.81 6.58 -5.47
C ALA A 123 -11.51 6.25 -6.20
N MET A 124 -10.46 7.09 -6.06
CA MET A 124 -9.13 6.82 -6.57
C MET A 124 -8.56 5.53 -5.95
N VAL A 125 -8.58 5.41 -4.61
CA VAL A 125 -8.07 4.23 -3.91
C VAL A 125 -8.90 2.98 -4.22
N ALA A 126 -10.22 3.07 -4.17
CA ALA A 126 -11.11 1.96 -4.51
C ALA A 126 -10.95 1.51 -5.98
N GLY A 127 -10.74 2.46 -6.88
CA GLY A 127 -10.46 2.19 -8.28
C GLY A 127 -9.14 1.47 -8.50
N MET A 128 -8.09 1.88 -7.79
CA MET A 128 -6.79 1.21 -7.81
C MET A 128 -6.92 -0.26 -7.36
N VAL A 129 -7.64 -0.54 -6.28
CA VAL A 129 -7.87 -1.90 -5.79
C VAL A 129 -8.61 -2.74 -6.84
N SER A 130 -9.65 -2.19 -7.48
CA SER A 130 -10.41 -2.89 -8.51
C SER A 130 -9.55 -3.19 -9.75
N ASP A 131 -8.78 -2.20 -10.22
CA ASP A 131 -7.91 -2.35 -11.39
C ASP A 131 -6.80 -3.38 -11.11
N THR A 132 -6.19 -3.34 -9.91
CA THR A 132 -5.20 -4.33 -9.49
C THR A 132 -5.77 -5.74 -9.43
N SER A 133 -6.95 -5.91 -8.84
CA SER A 133 -7.60 -7.22 -8.74
C SER A 133 -7.85 -7.83 -10.13
N GLY A 134 -8.32 -7.02 -11.09
CA GLY A 134 -8.52 -7.47 -12.47
C GLY A 134 -7.21 -7.79 -13.19
N LEU A 135 -6.16 -6.98 -12.97
CA LEU A 135 -4.84 -7.25 -13.56
C LEU A 135 -4.19 -8.50 -13.00
N MET A 136 -4.36 -8.79 -11.70
CA MET A 136 -3.83 -10.01 -11.08
C MET A 136 -4.35 -11.30 -11.74
N ASP A 137 -5.56 -11.28 -12.28
CA ASP A 137 -6.15 -12.44 -12.94
C ASP A 137 -5.50 -12.74 -14.30
N VAL A 138 -4.90 -11.75 -14.96
CA VAL A 138 -4.46 -11.85 -16.36
C VAL A 138 -2.97 -11.51 -16.58
N VAL A 139 -2.29 -10.97 -15.58
CA VAL A 139 -0.90 -10.49 -15.72
C VAL A 139 0.06 -11.56 -16.20
N GLU A 140 -0.10 -12.81 -15.75
CA GLU A 140 0.75 -13.92 -16.18
C GLU A 140 0.67 -14.17 -17.70
N GLY A 141 -0.54 -14.09 -18.28
CA GLY A 141 -0.75 -14.25 -19.71
C GLY A 141 -0.04 -13.17 -20.54
N TYR A 142 -0.14 -11.91 -20.11
CA TYR A 142 0.54 -10.80 -20.76
C TYR A 142 2.07 -10.94 -20.69
N LEU A 143 2.61 -11.24 -19.50
CA LEU A 143 4.06 -11.37 -19.29
C LEU A 143 4.66 -12.53 -20.12
N LYS A 144 3.97 -13.67 -20.19
CA LYS A 144 4.42 -14.81 -21.02
C LYS A 144 4.39 -14.51 -22.50
N SER A 145 3.42 -13.73 -22.96
CA SER A 145 3.33 -13.28 -24.35
C SER A 145 4.52 -12.38 -24.72
N GLU A 146 4.89 -11.45 -23.85
CA GLU A 146 6.04 -10.54 -24.08
C GLU A 146 7.39 -11.30 -24.11
N LEU A 147 7.53 -12.35 -23.32
CA LEU A 147 8.74 -13.19 -23.33
C LEU A 147 8.82 -14.14 -24.54
N GLY A 148 7.88 -14.00 -25.49
CA GLY A 148 7.97 -14.62 -26.81
C GLY A 148 7.52 -16.07 -26.89
N GLY A 149 6.80 -16.63 -25.92
CA GLY A 149 6.16 -17.96 -26.00
C GLY A 149 7.07 -19.14 -26.41
N GLY A 150 8.37 -18.89 -26.55
CA GLY A 150 9.35 -19.87 -27.03
C GLY A 150 9.87 -20.75 -25.89
N ALA A 151 10.54 -21.84 -26.24
CA ALA A 151 11.14 -22.83 -25.33
C ALA A 151 12.16 -22.26 -24.31
N GLY A 152 12.38 -20.95 -24.27
CA GLY A 152 13.20 -20.23 -23.30
C GLY A 152 12.39 -19.50 -22.20
N ALA A 153 11.08 -19.30 -22.39
CA ALA A 153 10.19 -18.91 -21.33
C ALA A 153 9.96 -20.16 -20.48
N GLY A 154 10.78 -20.37 -19.45
CA GLY A 154 10.64 -21.48 -18.52
C GLY A 154 9.21 -21.58 -18.02
N GLU A 155 8.76 -22.78 -17.61
CA GLU A 155 7.46 -23.00 -16.95
C GLU A 155 7.43 -22.33 -15.56
N TRP A 156 7.62 -20.99 -15.53
CA TRP A 156 7.38 -20.28 -14.27
C TRP A 156 5.89 -19.95 -14.14
N ARG A 157 5.39 -20.04 -12.96
CA ARG A 157 4.07 -19.53 -12.60
C ARG A 157 4.25 -18.19 -11.90
N ALA A 158 3.56 -17.17 -12.36
CA ALA A 158 3.32 -16.03 -11.48
C ALA A 158 2.65 -16.61 -10.24
N LEU A 159 3.19 -16.32 -9.05
CA LEU A 159 2.56 -16.75 -7.80
C LEU A 159 1.29 -15.92 -7.58
N VAL A 160 0.29 -16.25 -8.36
CA VAL A 160 -1.11 -15.93 -8.14
C VAL A 160 -1.69 -17.20 -7.49
N GLY A 161 -1.24 -17.47 -6.26
CA GLY A 161 -1.82 -18.54 -5.44
C GLY A 161 -3.19 -18.11 -4.91
N GLU A 162 -3.85 -19.02 -4.18
CA GLU A 162 -5.14 -18.75 -3.51
C GLU A 162 -5.08 -17.51 -2.59
N GLU A 163 -3.89 -17.09 -2.16
CA GLU A 163 -3.61 -15.83 -1.48
C GLU A 163 -2.99 -14.82 -2.44
N ARG A 164 -3.81 -14.04 -3.13
CA ARG A 164 -3.38 -13.05 -4.13
C ARG A 164 -2.40 -12.01 -3.61
N MET A 165 -2.46 -11.68 -2.31
CA MET A 165 -1.59 -10.71 -1.65
C MET A 165 -1.03 -11.32 -0.38
N VAL A 166 0.28 -11.56 -0.34
CA VAL A 166 0.98 -12.12 0.82
C VAL A 166 1.38 -11.07 1.85
N GLY A 167 1.45 -9.82 1.44
CA GLY A 167 1.80 -8.71 2.31
C GLY A 167 1.85 -7.38 1.58
N GLY A 168 2.14 -6.32 2.30
CA GLY A 168 2.23 -4.98 1.74
C GLY A 168 3.04 -4.02 2.60
N VAL A 169 3.56 -2.99 1.95
CA VAL A 169 4.17 -1.84 2.60
C VAL A 169 3.25 -0.64 2.39
N VAL A 170 2.89 0.02 3.48
CA VAL A 170 2.07 1.22 3.50
C VAL A 170 2.97 2.41 3.80
N ILE A 171 3.18 3.27 2.80
CA ILE A 171 3.96 4.49 2.94
C ILE A 171 3.01 5.65 3.17
N ILE A 172 3.11 6.27 4.34
CA ILE A 172 2.35 7.49 4.70
C ILE A 172 0.83 7.27 4.54
N GLY A 173 0.35 6.08 4.88
CA GLY A 173 -1.06 5.74 4.82
C GLY A 173 -1.80 5.95 6.13
N CYS A 174 -3.13 5.98 6.08
CA CYS A 174 -3.98 6.02 7.26
C CYS A 174 -5.07 4.95 7.16
N PRO A 175 -5.17 4.03 8.12
CA PRO A 175 -6.18 2.97 8.13
C PRO A 175 -7.55 3.43 8.64
N ASP A 176 -7.71 4.71 8.95
CA ASP A 176 -8.95 5.37 9.34
C ASP A 176 -9.23 6.56 8.41
N TYR A 177 -9.91 6.26 7.31
CA TYR A 177 -10.24 7.25 6.31
C TYR A 177 -11.20 8.32 6.84
N MET A 178 -12.17 7.90 7.68
CA MET A 178 -13.14 8.82 8.27
C MET A 178 -12.45 9.82 9.21
N ALA A 179 -11.56 9.38 10.08
CA ALA A 179 -10.80 10.28 10.96
C ALA A 179 -9.86 11.22 10.19
N LEU A 180 -9.20 10.70 9.12
CA LEU A 180 -8.33 11.52 8.27
C LEU A 180 -9.12 12.62 7.57
N MET A 181 -10.29 12.30 7.00
CA MET A 181 -11.12 13.28 6.29
C MET A 181 -11.77 14.28 7.25
N SER A 182 -12.19 13.85 8.44
CA SER A 182 -12.69 14.75 9.49
C SER A 182 -11.64 15.78 9.91
N ASP A 183 -10.38 15.35 10.11
CA ASP A 183 -9.27 16.25 10.41
C ASP A 183 -9.01 17.25 9.26
N ARG A 184 -9.07 16.79 8.01
CA ARG A 184 -8.93 17.69 6.84
C ARG A 184 -10.11 18.66 6.71
N ALA A 185 -11.33 18.23 7.01
CA ALA A 185 -12.51 19.08 7.02
C ALA A 185 -12.38 20.20 8.05
N GLN A 186 -11.94 19.86 9.28
CA GLN A 186 -11.65 20.81 10.34
C GLN A 186 -10.60 21.84 9.90
N ARG A 187 -9.46 21.37 9.40
CA ARG A 187 -8.39 22.25 8.91
C ARG A 187 -8.81 23.10 7.70
N SER A 188 -9.70 22.59 6.89
CA SER A 188 -10.26 23.32 5.75
C SER A 188 -11.40 24.26 6.14
N LYS A 189 -11.82 24.25 7.41
CA LYS A 189 -12.91 25.06 7.98
C LYS A 189 -14.23 24.87 7.22
N LEU A 190 -14.56 23.62 6.89
CA LEU A 190 -15.82 23.30 6.24
C LEU A 190 -17.00 23.58 7.18
N ALA A 191 -18.08 24.17 6.66
CA ALA A 191 -19.27 24.45 7.43
C ALA A 191 -20.01 23.18 7.94
N THR A 192 -19.72 22.03 7.32
CA THR A 192 -20.27 20.73 7.71
C THR A 192 -19.50 20.06 8.87
N PHE A 193 -18.38 20.64 9.30
CA PHE A 193 -17.62 20.16 10.46
C PHE A 193 -17.91 21.05 11.66
N SER A 194 -18.42 20.48 12.76
CA SER A 194 -18.53 21.13 14.05
C SER A 194 -17.52 20.57 15.04
N ALA A 195 -16.84 21.46 15.78
CA ALA A 195 -15.98 21.07 16.90
C ALA A 195 -16.78 20.64 18.13
N GLU A 196 -18.03 21.12 18.28
CA GLU A 196 -18.92 20.84 19.41
C GLU A 196 -19.30 19.36 19.48
N ASP A 197 -19.43 18.70 18.31
CA ASP A 197 -19.74 17.27 18.21
C ASP A 197 -18.51 16.43 17.76
N ALA A 198 -17.31 17.01 17.86
CA ALA A 198 -16.06 16.38 17.43
C ALA A 198 -16.08 15.91 15.95
N GLY A 199 -16.87 16.56 15.10
CA GLY A 199 -17.03 16.24 13.69
C GLY A 199 -18.02 15.12 13.39
N ALA A 200 -18.85 14.70 14.34
CA ALA A 200 -19.86 13.66 14.11
C ALA A 200 -20.84 14.04 12.99
N SER A 201 -21.24 15.32 12.92
CA SER A 201 -22.12 15.86 11.86
C SER A 201 -21.47 15.89 10.47
N PHE A 202 -20.15 15.83 10.38
CA PHE A 202 -19.43 15.77 9.10
C PHE A 202 -19.70 14.46 8.36
N LEU A 203 -19.72 13.32 9.07
CA LEU A 203 -20.03 12.03 8.50
C LEU A 203 -21.52 11.93 8.17
N GLY A 204 -21.86 11.76 6.92
CA GLY A 204 -23.22 11.80 6.40
C GLY A 204 -23.65 13.17 5.84
N SER A 205 -22.76 14.18 5.91
CA SER A 205 -22.98 15.49 5.31
C SER A 205 -22.77 15.48 3.79
N ARG A 206 -23.03 16.62 3.12
CA ARG A 206 -22.73 16.79 1.69
C ARG A 206 -21.26 16.61 1.33
N ASP A 207 -20.33 16.93 2.27
CA ASP A 207 -18.89 16.87 2.06
C ASP A 207 -18.32 15.48 2.38
N PHE A 208 -19.09 14.63 3.08
CA PHE A 208 -18.80 13.21 3.34
C PHE A 208 -20.12 12.41 3.37
N PRO A 209 -20.71 12.12 2.19
CA PRO A 209 -22.08 11.63 2.08
C PRO A 209 -22.29 10.22 2.66
N PRO A 210 -23.56 9.82 2.93
CA PRO A 210 -23.88 8.54 3.58
C PRO A 210 -23.39 7.31 2.82
N ASP A 211 -23.38 7.34 1.50
CA ASP A 211 -22.86 6.26 0.65
C ASP A 211 -21.32 6.11 0.81
N LEU A 212 -20.59 7.20 1.01
CA LEU A 212 -19.17 7.17 1.34
C LEU A 212 -18.93 6.58 2.75
N VAL A 213 -19.75 6.93 3.75
CA VAL A 213 -19.72 6.27 5.07
C VAL A 213 -19.94 4.76 4.90
N ALA A 214 -20.96 4.37 4.16
CA ALA A 214 -21.25 2.95 3.90
C ALA A 214 -20.10 2.24 3.17
N ALA A 215 -19.39 2.93 2.26
CA ALA A 215 -18.22 2.39 1.59
C ALA A 215 -17.03 2.22 2.56
N CYS A 216 -16.78 3.18 3.44
CA CYS A 216 -15.78 3.05 4.50
C CYS A 216 -16.07 1.87 5.43
N LEU A 217 -17.31 1.66 5.83
CA LEU A 217 -17.71 0.53 6.68
C LEU A 217 -17.40 -0.83 6.02
N ARG A 218 -17.39 -0.90 4.69
CA ARG A 218 -17.09 -2.14 3.94
C ARG A 218 -15.61 -2.34 3.62
N HIS A 219 -14.84 -1.27 3.44
CA HIS A 219 -13.51 -1.35 2.82
C HIS A 219 -12.39 -0.66 3.58
N ASP A 220 -12.69 0.32 4.45
CA ASP A 220 -11.68 0.95 5.28
C ASP A 220 -11.33 0.07 6.49
N PRO A 221 -10.03 -0.17 6.80
CA PRO A 221 -9.64 -1.10 7.87
C PRO A 221 -10.33 -0.81 9.21
N LYS A 222 -10.34 0.45 9.62
CA LYS A 222 -11.02 0.86 10.87
C LYS A 222 -12.53 0.73 10.76
N GLY A 223 -13.09 1.11 9.60
CA GLY A 223 -14.52 0.99 9.34
C GLY A 223 -15.02 -0.47 9.43
N ILE A 224 -14.25 -1.41 8.91
CA ILE A 224 -14.54 -2.85 8.96
C ILE A 224 -14.55 -3.38 10.39
N LEU A 225 -13.55 -3.00 11.21
CA LEU A 225 -13.39 -3.56 12.55
C LEU A 225 -14.29 -2.87 13.58
N PHE A 226 -14.46 -1.54 13.51
CA PHE A 226 -15.05 -0.72 14.57
C PHE A 226 -16.20 0.19 14.09
N GLY A 227 -16.61 0.10 12.85
CA GLY A 227 -17.65 0.96 12.29
C GLY A 227 -17.28 2.44 12.35
N THR A 228 -18.24 3.28 12.71
CA THR A 228 -18.03 4.73 12.94
C THR A 228 -17.54 5.06 14.35
N GLY A 229 -17.56 4.07 15.26
CA GLY A 229 -17.12 4.24 16.66
C GLY A 229 -15.61 4.47 16.77
N SER A 230 -15.12 4.81 17.97
CA SER A 230 -13.69 4.93 18.26
C SER A 230 -13.02 3.56 18.28
N VAL A 231 -11.71 3.54 17.96
CA VAL A 231 -10.89 2.36 18.20
C VAL A 231 -10.69 2.19 19.71
N PRO A 232 -10.88 0.98 20.29
CA PRO A 232 -10.60 0.74 21.71
C PRO A 232 -9.15 1.07 22.06
N THR A 233 -8.94 1.63 23.26
CA THR A 233 -7.59 1.98 23.76
C THR A 233 -6.74 0.78 24.15
N SER A 234 -7.34 -0.40 24.27
CA SER A 234 -6.66 -1.66 24.53
C SER A 234 -7.23 -2.75 23.63
N ALA A 235 -6.38 -3.60 23.11
CA ALA A 235 -6.78 -4.78 22.37
C ALA A 235 -7.34 -5.91 23.28
N VAL A 236 -7.29 -5.75 24.59
CA VAL A 236 -7.94 -6.65 25.55
C VAL A 236 -9.44 -6.36 25.55
N ALA A 237 -10.12 -6.87 24.54
CA ALA A 237 -11.57 -6.84 24.43
C ALA A 237 -12.18 -8.00 25.22
N GLU A 238 -13.49 -7.91 25.52
CA GLU A 238 -14.26 -9.06 26.02
C GLU A 238 -14.19 -10.24 25.03
N ALA A 239 -14.30 -11.48 25.51
CA ALA A 239 -14.13 -12.67 24.72
C ALA A 239 -15.05 -12.72 23.46
N ALA A 240 -16.29 -12.23 23.60
CA ALA A 240 -17.24 -12.16 22.48
C ALA A 240 -16.77 -11.20 21.37
N GLU A 241 -16.24 -10.04 21.76
CA GLU A 241 -15.70 -9.06 20.80
C GLU A 241 -14.40 -9.56 20.14
N GLN A 242 -13.52 -10.22 20.92
CA GLN A 242 -12.34 -10.88 20.34
C GLN A 242 -12.75 -11.93 19.29
N GLN A 243 -13.78 -12.72 19.57
CA GLN A 243 -14.26 -13.74 18.60
C GLN A 243 -14.85 -13.09 17.33
N ARG A 244 -15.61 -12.00 17.47
CA ARG A 244 -16.13 -11.23 16.32
C ARG A 244 -14.98 -10.68 15.47
N LEU A 245 -14.00 -10.03 16.10
CA LEU A 245 -12.84 -9.46 15.43
C LEU A 245 -11.98 -10.55 14.79
N ARG A 246 -11.78 -11.68 15.47
CA ARG A 246 -11.04 -12.83 14.93
C ARG A 246 -11.62 -13.31 13.60
N GLY A 247 -12.93 -13.48 13.49
CA GLY A 247 -13.57 -13.85 12.23
C GLY A 247 -13.32 -12.86 11.10
N LEU A 248 -13.28 -11.56 11.40
CA LEU A 248 -12.96 -10.52 10.42
C LEU A 248 -11.48 -10.55 10.01
N LEU A 249 -10.57 -10.78 10.96
CA LEU A 249 -9.13 -10.83 10.71
C LEU A 249 -8.75 -12.11 9.95
N ASP A 250 -9.31 -13.26 10.32
CA ASP A 250 -9.08 -14.53 9.63
C ASP A 250 -9.44 -14.44 8.15
N ALA A 251 -10.56 -13.78 7.83
CA ALA A 251 -11.03 -13.62 6.46
C ALA A 251 -10.20 -12.66 5.62
N ARG A 252 -9.34 -11.79 6.22
CA ARG A 252 -8.69 -10.67 5.51
C ARG A 252 -7.18 -10.64 5.62
N VAL A 253 -6.64 -10.95 6.80
CA VAL A 253 -5.22 -10.68 7.10
C VAL A 253 -4.44 -11.87 7.64
N ARG A 254 -5.07 -13.01 7.86
CA ARG A 254 -4.40 -14.21 8.36
C ARG A 254 -3.18 -14.56 7.49
N GLY A 255 -2.03 -14.78 8.13
CA GLY A 255 -0.77 -15.12 7.46
C GLY A 255 -0.10 -13.99 6.68
N LYS A 256 -0.73 -12.80 6.59
CA LYS A 256 -0.19 -11.68 5.81
C LYS A 256 0.85 -10.87 6.58
N LYS A 257 1.67 -10.15 5.82
CA LYS A 257 2.81 -9.41 6.35
C LYS A 257 2.68 -7.94 5.96
N PHE A 258 2.79 -7.04 6.94
CA PHE A 258 2.62 -5.61 6.74
C PHE A 258 3.75 -4.81 7.37
N LEU A 259 4.25 -3.83 6.64
CA LEU A 259 5.09 -2.75 7.14
C LEU A 259 4.33 -1.43 6.94
N VAL A 260 4.20 -0.66 8.01
CA VAL A 260 3.63 0.69 7.98
C VAL A 260 4.75 1.69 8.28
N CYS A 261 4.99 2.61 7.35
CA CYS A 261 5.96 3.70 7.47
C CYS A 261 5.22 5.03 7.54
N SER A 262 5.42 5.79 8.60
CA SER A 262 4.77 7.09 8.81
C SER A 262 5.78 8.19 9.10
N GLY A 263 5.56 9.40 8.57
CA GLY A 263 6.33 10.58 8.93
C GLY A 263 5.87 11.14 10.28
N GLY A 264 6.80 11.38 11.21
CA GLY A 264 6.50 11.95 12.52
C GLY A 264 5.96 13.39 12.43
N ASP A 265 6.44 14.15 11.42
CA ASP A 265 6.05 15.54 11.17
C ASP A 265 5.06 15.69 10.00
N ASP A 266 4.44 14.59 9.55
CA ASP A 266 3.49 14.63 8.45
C ASP A 266 2.21 15.38 8.84
N LYS A 267 1.96 16.51 8.13
CA LYS A 267 0.77 17.35 8.34
C LYS A 267 -0.38 17.01 7.39
N LEU A 268 -0.13 16.25 6.32
CA LEU A 268 -1.15 15.88 5.36
C LEU A 268 -1.85 14.57 5.75
N VAL A 269 -1.07 13.60 6.27
CA VAL A 269 -1.55 12.34 6.83
C VAL A 269 -0.92 12.16 8.23
N PRO A 270 -1.38 12.92 9.24
CA PRO A 270 -0.77 12.89 10.57
C PRO A 270 -0.85 11.49 11.17
N TYR A 271 0.27 10.98 11.65
CA TYR A 271 0.35 9.66 12.30
C TYR A 271 -0.65 9.52 13.45
N SER A 272 -0.97 10.62 14.14
CA SER A 272 -1.98 10.64 15.22
C SER A 272 -3.36 10.12 14.79
N LYS A 273 -3.70 10.14 13.49
CA LYS A 273 -4.95 9.60 12.97
C LYS A 273 -4.88 8.10 12.69
N ALA A 274 -3.70 7.59 12.38
CA ALA A 274 -3.45 6.16 12.20
C ALA A 274 -3.17 5.43 13.53
N LYS A 275 -2.53 6.14 14.48
CA LYS A 275 -2.00 5.56 15.73
C LYS A 275 -2.99 4.71 16.51
N PRO A 276 -4.24 5.11 16.77
CA PRO A 276 -5.16 4.29 17.55
C PRO A 276 -5.38 2.89 16.91
N PHE A 277 -5.57 2.85 15.59
CA PHE A 277 -5.73 1.59 14.86
C PHE A 277 -4.44 0.77 14.86
N VAL A 278 -3.31 1.40 14.62
CA VAL A 278 -2.00 0.75 14.56
C VAL A 278 -1.65 0.12 15.90
N ASP A 279 -1.82 0.86 17.00
CA ASP A 279 -1.56 0.35 18.35
C ASP A 279 -2.45 -0.85 18.67
N PHE A 280 -3.76 -0.74 18.41
CA PHE A 280 -4.71 -1.82 18.61
C PHE A 280 -4.31 -3.06 17.80
N PHE A 281 -4.05 -2.88 16.50
CA PHE A 281 -3.72 -4.00 15.61
C PHE A 281 -2.41 -4.68 15.99
N GLN A 282 -1.41 -3.88 16.37
CA GLN A 282 -0.12 -4.38 16.83
C GLN A 282 -0.24 -5.17 18.15
N GLU A 283 -1.04 -4.68 19.10
CA GLU A 283 -1.29 -5.39 20.34
C GLU A 283 -2.10 -6.68 20.09
N ALA A 284 -3.16 -6.63 19.30
CA ALA A 284 -3.97 -7.80 18.97
C ALA A 284 -3.15 -8.91 18.32
N THR A 285 -2.31 -8.59 17.33
CA THR A 285 -1.47 -9.57 16.62
C THR A 285 -0.36 -10.16 17.49
N ARG A 286 0.03 -9.49 18.57
CA ARG A 286 1.01 -10.00 19.55
C ARG A 286 0.38 -10.79 20.69
N THR A 287 -0.90 -10.64 20.92
CA THR A 287 -1.61 -11.23 22.06
C THR A 287 -2.66 -12.26 21.61
N TRP A 288 -3.92 -11.91 21.67
CA TRP A 288 -5.03 -12.84 21.44
C TRP A 288 -5.18 -13.32 19.98
N TYR A 289 -4.55 -12.65 19.02
CA TYR A 289 -4.53 -13.02 17.59
C TYR A 289 -3.13 -13.47 17.11
N ALA A 290 -2.22 -13.82 18.00
CA ALA A 290 -0.86 -14.25 17.66
C ALA A 290 -0.83 -15.49 16.75
N ASP A 291 -1.79 -16.40 16.91
CA ASP A 291 -1.98 -17.59 16.09
C ASP A 291 -2.49 -17.29 14.66
N GLY A 292 -2.88 -16.05 14.38
CA GLY A 292 -3.22 -15.56 13.04
C GLY A 292 -2.02 -15.50 12.10
N GLY A 293 -0.78 -15.61 12.61
CA GLY A 293 0.45 -15.60 11.80
C GLY A 293 0.69 -14.29 11.06
N VAL A 294 0.13 -13.18 11.56
CA VAL A 294 0.31 -11.85 10.96
C VAL A 294 1.63 -11.26 11.41
N VAL A 295 2.49 -10.87 10.45
CA VAL A 295 3.67 -10.06 10.73
C VAL A 295 3.30 -8.60 10.54
N PHE A 296 3.45 -7.78 11.59
CA PHE A 296 3.13 -6.37 11.54
C PHE A 296 4.26 -5.52 12.12
N GLU A 297 4.90 -4.75 11.26
CA GLU A 297 5.93 -3.76 11.61
C GLU A 297 5.35 -2.35 11.44
N ASN A 298 5.61 -1.47 12.39
CA ASN A 298 5.24 -0.05 12.31
C ASN A 298 6.43 0.81 12.69
N ILE A 299 6.82 1.73 11.80
CA ILE A 299 7.96 2.62 11.98
C ILE A 299 7.49 4.06 11.77
N VAL A 300 7.78 4.92 12.76
CA VAL A 300 7.57 6.35 12.66
C VAL A 300 8.93 7.02 12.51
N TYR A 301 9.10 7.82 11.47
CA TYR A 301 10.35 8.51 11.14
C TYR A 301 10.27 9.95 11.64
N GLU A 302 10.95 10.22 12.74
CA GLU A 302 11.01 11.56 13.35
C GLU A 302 11.65 12.58 12.37
N GLY A 303 11.10 13.79 12.34
CA GLY A 303 11.56 14.86 11.43
C GLY A 303 11.14 14.68 9.97
N VAL A 304 10.47 13.58 9.61
CA VAL A 304 10.00 13.34 8.25
C VAL A 304 8.55 13.83 8.11
N GLY A 305 8.32 14.70 7.12
CA GLY A 305 7.00 15.17 6.72
C GLY A 305 6.31 14.20 5.76
N HIS A 306 5.47 14.75 4.84
CA HIS A 306 4.78 13.96 3.82
C HIS A 306 5.75 13.60 2.68
N ALA A 307 6.67 12.67 2.93
CA ALA A 307 7.70 12.25 1.99
C ALA A 307 8.05 10.77 2.13
N PHE A 308 8.37 10.12 1.03
CA PHE A 308 8.96 8.78 1.01
C PHE A 308 10.47 8.93 1.22
N SER A 309 10.90 8.94 2.49
CA SER A 309 12.29 9.19 2.87
C SER A 309 13.21 8.00 2.56
N GLU A 310 14.52 8.24 2.53
CA GLU A 310 15.52 7.18 2.30
C GLU A 310 15.40 6.05 3.33
N GLY A 311 15.21 6.38 4.62
CA GLY A 311 14.99 5.36 5.64
C GLY A 311 13.74 4.51 5.39
N MET A 312 12.64 5.12 4.91
CA MET A 312 11.44 4.37 4.50
C MET A 312 11.73 3.45 3.30
N ILE A 313 12.54 3.90 2.34
CA ILE A 313 12.94 3.11 1.17
C ILE A 313 13.78 1.90 1.60
N GLU A 314 14.76 2.11 2.47
CA GLU A 314 15.63 1.04 2.99
C GLU A 314 14.84 -0.03 3.74
N ASP A 315 13.97 0.39 4.67
CA ASP A 315 13.13 -0.54 5.42
C ASP A 315 12.11 -1.25 4.53
N SER A 316 11.55 -0.57 3.53
CA SER A 316 10.65 -1.17 2.54
C SER A 316 11.36 -2.25 1.70
N CYS A 317 12.57 -1.97 1.21
CA CYS A 317 13.36 -2.93 0.47
C CYS A 317 13.69 -4.16 1.34
N ARG A 318 14.20 -3.94 2.56
CA ARG A 318 14.47 -5.02 3.52
C ARG A 318 13.23 -5.89 3.73
N PHE A 319 12.12 -5.27 4.13
CA PHE A 319 10.88 -5.98 4.44
C PHE A 319 10.35 -6.79 3.25
N LEU A 320 10.28 -6.18 2.07
CA LEU A 320 9.78 -6.85 0.86
C LEU A 320 10.69 -7.99 0.43
N LEU A 321 12.01 -7.85 0.52
CA LEU A 321 12.96 -8.93 0.23
C LEU A 321 12.82 -10.08 1.23
N ASP A 322 12.62 -9.78 2.53
CA ASP A 322 12.34 -10.79 3.55
C ASP A 322 11.04 -11.54 3.24
N VAL A 323 9.98 -10.83 2.80
CA VAL A 323 8.71 -11.46 2.38
C VAL A 323 8.91 -12.37 1.18
N VAL A 324 9.59 -11.89 0.13
CA VAL A 324 9.83 -12.66 -1.11
C VAL A 324 10.69 -13.90 -0.83
N ASN A 325 11.67 -13.80 0.05
CA ASN A 325 12.57 -14.90 0.40
C ASN A 325 12.03 -15.84 1.49
N GLY A 326 10.84 -15.57 2.05
CA GLY A 326 10.25 -16.37 3.12
C GLY A 326 10.92 -16.19 4.49
N ALA A 327 11.77 -15.17 4.67
CA ALA A 327 12.55 -14.94 5.89
C ALA A 327 11.80 -14.07 6.94
N ALA A 328 10.68 -13.47 6.58
CA ALA A 328 9.97 -12.51 7.44
C ALA A 328 9.40 -13.11 8.75
N GLU A 329 9.33 -14.43 8.87
CA GLU A 329 8.87 -15.10 10.10
C GLU A 329 9.89 -15.05 11.24
N LYS A 330 11.19 -14.89 10.94
CA LYS A 330 12.28 -14.93 11.92
C LYS A 330 12.66 -13.56 12.49
N GLY A 331 12.23 -12.48 11.87
CA GLY A 331 12.66 -11.11 12.20
C GLY A 331 11.74 -10.34 13.15
N ALA A 332 10.47 -10.73 13.30
CA ALA A 332 9.47 -9.99 14.07
C ALA A 332 9.73 -10.02 15.59
N GLU A 333 10.38 -11.07 16.11
CA GLU A 333 10.70 -11.18 17.54
C GLU A 333 11.86 -10.28 17.99
N SER A 334 12.73 -9.85 17.07
CA SER A 334 14.00 -9.19 17.43
C SER A 334 13.96 -7.65 17.39
N ARG A 335 13.00 -7.00 16.75
CA ARG A 335 13.06 -5.55 16.44
C ARG A 335 11.93 -4.69 17.01
N SER A 336 11.18 -5.22 17.96
CA SER A 336 10.26 -4.41 18.77
C SER A 336 11.01 -3.85 19.98
N LYS A 337 12.03 -3.05 19.73
CA LYS A 337 12.67 -2.20 20.74
C LYS A 337 12.62 -0.77 20.19
N ILE A 338 11.64 -0.04 20.62
CA ILE A 338 11.64 1.31 21.18
C ILE A 338 10.16 1.68 21.34
#